data_ed56f24b0963cd037c064cc79ac50b75
#
_entry.id   ed56f24b0963cd037c064cc79ac50b75
#
_cell.length_a   1.000
_cell.length_b   1.000
_cell.length_c   1.000
_cell.angle_alpha   90.00
_cell.angle_beta   90.00
_cell.angle_gamma   90.00
#
_symmetry.space_group_name_H-M   'P 1'
#
loop_
_entity.id
_entity.type
_entity.pdbx_description
1 polymer ?
#
loop_
_entity_poly.entity_id
_entity_poly.type
_entity_poly.pdbx_seq_one_letter_code
_entity_poly.pdbx_strand_id
1 'polypeptide(L)'
;MSDKNFESVQAILEEAGLIHRQQNINAEIQGSRIILNDGIIADSNYNDLVDFEDVAVFCGGEKMEISNIDAENGVIKLADNSKSGEIATVSYSYSNIRQALVEKIRGEVLAEIRKALSVSTIEQNRDIVGYIVRIYAAGKLLVREYGFNQEIADTSKDGYRKIELAKAEIKALQENEEEKRTENEVWSTGDEDLFGKYRQRRIEDF
;
A
#
# COMPACT_ATOMS: atom_id res chain seq x y z
N MET A 1 -13.08 9.90 4.88
CA MET A 1 -12.66 8.61 4.30
C MET A 1 -11.44 8.14 5.05
N SER A 2 -11.40 6.90 5.52
CA SER A 2 -10.22 6.33 6.16
C SER A 2 -9.17 6.05 5.10
N ASP A 3 -7.94 6.55 5.30
CA ASP A 3 -6.80 6.36 4.38
C ASP A 3 -6.37 4.89 4.25
N LYS A 4 -6.87 4.03 5.14
CA LYS A 4 -6.61 2.58 5.17
C LYS A 4 -7.19 1.81 3.97
N ASN A 5 -8.02 2.42 3.13
CA ASN A 5 -8.79 1.73 2.09
C ASN A 5 -8.16 1.75 0.70
N PHE A 6 -6.99 2.33 0.48
CA PHE A 6 -6.40 2.38 -0.87
C PHE A 6 -5.39 1.27 -1.11
N GLU A 7 -4.43 1.06 -0.19
CA GLU A 7 -3.46 -0.03 -0.31
C GLU A 7 -2.89 -0.37 1.08
N SER A 8 -2.59 -1.65 1.31
CA SER A 8 -1.98 -2.11 2.56
C SER A 8 -0.49 -1.75 2.62
N VAL A 9 0.06 -1.68 3.82
CA VAL A 9 1.51 -1.52 4.04
C VAL A 9 2.28 -2.66 3.39
N GLN A 10 1.76 -3.88 3.50
CA GLN A 10 2.34 -5.08 2.92
C GLN A 10 2.46 -4.97 1.40
N ALA A 11 1.39 -4.55 0.71
CA ALA A 11 1.40 -4.39 -0.74
C ALA A 11 2.47 -3.38 -1.22
N ILE A 12 2.67 -2.30 -0.45
CA ILE A 12 3.70 -1.29 -0.74
C ILE A 12 5.11 -1.88 -0.55
N LEU A 13 5.33 -2.64 0.52
CA LEU A 13 6.62 -3.28 0.80
C LEU A 13 6.95 -4.36 -0.23
N GLU A 14 5.98 -5.14 -0.67
CA GLU A 14 6.15 -6.13 -1.74
C GLU A 14 6.45 -5.47 -3.09
N GLU A 15 5.74 -4.41 -3.46
CA GLU A 15 6.00 -3.64 -4.66
C GLU A 15 7.41 -3.02 -4.65
N ALA A 16 7.92 -2.68 -3.47
CA ALA A 16 9.28 -2.21 -3.26
C ALA A 16 10.33 -3.36 -3.25
N GLY A 17 9.90 -4.62 -3.19
CA GLY A 17 10.81 -5.76 -3.06
C GLY A 17 11.49 -5.86 -1.69
N LEU A 18 10.85 -5.31 -0.65
CA LEU A 18 11.40 -5.21 0.71
C LEU A 18 10.80 -6.21 1.70
N ILE A 19 10.07 -7.20 1.19
CA ILE A 19 9.57 -8.34 1.96
C ILE A 19 10.45 -9.55 1.69
N HIS A 20 10.89 -10.16 2.77
CA HIS A 20 11.62 -11.42 2.76
C HIS A 20 10.78 -12.49 3.44
N ARG A 21 10.86 -13.72 2.95
CA ARG A 21 10.11 -14.86 3.50
C ARG A 21 11.08 -15.88 4.06
N GLN A 22 10.87 -16.25 5.30
CA GLN A 22 11.55 -17.37 5.96
C GLN A 22 10.59 -18.55 6.10
N GLN A 23 11.04 -19.72 5.69
CA GLN A 23 10.24 -20.94 5.80
C GLN A 23 11.02 -22.01 6.54
N ASN A 24 10.36 -22.59 7.55
CA ASN A 24 10.90 -23.73 8.32
C ASN A 24 12.28 -23.47 8.93
N ILE A 25 12.51 -22.25 9.42
CA ILE A 25 13.75 -21.98 10.16
C ILE A 25 13.68 -22.58 11.56
N ASN A 26 14.82 -23.04 12.07
CA ASN A 26 14.91 -23.56 13.41
C ASN A 26 15.18 -22.41 14.38
N ALA A 27 14.37 -22.33 15.44
CA ALA A 27 14.52 -21.35 16.51
C ALA A 27 14.32 -22.02 17.87
N GLU A 28 15.13 -21.64 18.86
CA GLU A 28 15.03 -22.15 20.22
C GLU A 28 13.88 -21.48 20.98
N ILE A 29 13.11 -22.28 21.71
CA ILE A 29 12.06 -21.81 22.61
C ILE A 29 12.69 -21.43 23.95
N GLN A 30 12.74 -20.15 24.28
CA GLN A 30 13.28 -19.61 25.52
C GLN A 30 12.14 -19.27 26.49
N GLY A 31 11.85 -20.17 27.44
CA GLY A 31 10.64 -20.07 28.25
C GLY A 31 9.39 -20.25 27.39
N SER A 32 8.60 -19.19 27.22
CA SER A 32 7.46 -19.13 26.30
C SER A 32 7.70 -18.21 25.10
N ARG A 33 8.96 -17.95 24.74
CA ARG A 33 9.30 -16.97 23.70
C ARG A 33 10.20 -17.56 22.64
N ILE A 34 10.02 -17.11 21.41
CA ILE A 34 10.93 -17.32 20.29
C ILE A 34 11.39 -15.94 19.84
N ILE A 35 12.70 -15.75 19.70
CA ILE A 35 13.30 -14.48 19.26
C ILE A 35 13.82 -14.71 17.83
N LEU A 36 13.34 -13.90 16.90
CA LEU A 36 13.75 -13.89 15.51
C LEU A 36 14.72 -12.71 15.30
N ASN A 37 15.81 -12.95 14.60
CA ASN A 37 16.87 -11.94 14.43
C ASN A 37 16.89 -11.28 13.05
N ASP A 38 15.98 -11.67 12.16
CA ASP A 38 16.05 -11.28 10.74
C ASP A 38 15.42 -9.92 10.44
N GLY A 39 14.60 -9.36 11.34
CA GLY A 39 13.95 -8.07 11.14
C GLY A 39 12.55 -8.00 11.76
N ILE A 40 11.77 -7.06 11.28
CA ILE A 40 10.39 -6.81 11.75
C ILE A 40 9.46 -7.82 11.09
N ILE A 41 8.65 -8.53 11.87
CA ILE A 41 7.64 -9.45 11.32
C ILE A 41 6.63 -8.64 10.49
N ALA A 42 6.37 -9.07 9.27
CA ALA A 42 5.50 -8.38 8.34
C ALA A 42 4.13 -9.06 8.27
N ASP A 43 3.10 -8.26 8.04
CA ASP A 43 1.74 -8.70 7.73
C ASP A 43 1.74 -9.45 6.39
N SER A 44 1.41 -10.73 6.38
CA SER A 44 1.40 -11.59 5.19
C SER A 44 0.00 -11.83 4.64
N ASN A 45 -1.04 -11.46 5.38
CA ASN A 45 -2.45 -11.62 5.00
C ASN A 45 -3.10 -10.30 4.52
N TYR A 46 -2.36 -9.19 4.48
CA TYR A 46 -2.75 -7.87 3.96
C TYR A 46 -3.88 -7.19 4.76
N ASN A 47 -4.02 -7.51 6.03
CA ASN A 47 -5.03 -6.90 6.89
C ASN A 47 -4.55 -5.61 7.62
N ASP A 48 -3.31 -5.16 7.37
CA ASP A 48 -2.59 -4.05 8.01
C ASP A 48 -2.29 -4.29 9.52
N LEU A 49 -2.35 -5.55 9.97
CA LEU A 49 -2.04 -5.96 11.34
C LEU A 49 -1.15 -7.19 11.29
N VAL A 50 -0.13 -7.25 12.13
CA VAL A 50 0.63 -8.50 12.31
C VAL A 50 -0.07 -9.33 13.39
N ASP A 51 -0.60 -10.47 13.00
CA ASP A 51 -1.38 -11.35 13.86
C ASP A 51 -0.94 -12.82 13.78
N PHE A 52 -1.73 -13.71 14.38
CA PHE A 52 -1.39 -15.14 14.49
C PHE A 52 -1.44 -15.90 13.14
N GLU A 53 -2.02 -15.30 12.10
CA GLU A 53 -2.09 -15.89 10.77
C GLU A 53 -0.80 -15.63 9.97
N ASP A 54 -0.02 -14.61 10.38
CA ASP A 54 1.23 -14.22 9.71
C ASP A 54 2.44 -15.07 10.10
N VAL A 55 2.30 -15.86 11.18
CA VAL A 55 3.38 -16.66 11.73
C VAL A 55 2.94 -18.07 11.99
N ALA A 56 3.69 -19.03 11.49
CA ALA A 56 3.46 -20.45 11.80
C ALA A 56 4.62 -20.99 12.64
N VAL A 57 4.30 -21.58 13.81
CA VAL A 57 5.25 -22.20 14.72
C VAL A 57 4.88 -23.67 14.92
N PHE A 58 5.85 -24.57 14.73
CA PHE A 58 5.70 -25.98 14.97
C PHE A 58 6.82 -26.50 15.89
N CYS A 59 6.49 -27.37 16.83
CA CYS A 59 7.46 -28.05 17.68
C CYS A 59 7.12 -29.56 17.72
N GLY A 60 8.09 -30.40 17.37
CA GLY A 60 7.85 -31.84 17.27
C GLY A 60 6.77 -32.26 16.24
N GLY A 61 6.49 -31.40 15.24
CA GLY A 61 5.44 -31.61 14.25
C GLY A 61 4.05 -31.11 14.66
N GLU A 62 3.87 -30.61 15.87
CA GLU A 62 2.63 -30.04 16.38
C GLU A 62 2.65 -28.50 16.20
N LYS A 63 1.52 -27.94 15.74
CA LYS A 63 1.37 -26.47 15.66
C LYS A 63 1.22 -25.89 17.06
N MET A 64 2.06 -24.92 17.37
CA MET A 64 2.06 -24.22 18.67
C MET A 64 1.03 -23.10 18.67
N GLU A 65 0.36 -22.91 19.79
CA GLU A 65 -0.53 -21.78 19.99
C GLU A 65 0.27 -20.53 20.38
N ILE A 66 0.03 -19.43 19.65
CA ILE A 66 0.68 -18.14 19.86
C ILE A 66 -0.23 -17.27 20.71
N SER A 67 0.28 -16.67 21.79
CA SER A 67 -0.46 -15.75 22.66
C SER A 67 -0.26 -14.27 22.31
N ASN A 68 0.91 -13.92 21.74
CA ASN A 68 1.21 -12.55 21.33
C ASN A 68 2.37 -12.53 20.33
N ILE A 69 2.39 -11.50 19.47
CA ILE A 69 3.49 -11.21 18.57
C ILE A 69 3.93 -9.76 18.80
N ASP A 70 5.20 -9.58 19.12
CA ASP A 70 5.88 -8.27 19.09
C ASP A 70 6.62 -8.18 17.75
N ALA A 71 5.92 -7.66 16.77
CA ALA A 71 6.40 -7.62 15.39
C ALA A 71 7.67 -6.77 15.23
N GLU A 72 7.75 -5.62 15.94
CA GLU A 72 8.88 -4.71 15.83
C GLU A 72 10.18 -5.30 16.40
N ASN A 73 10.08 -6.13 17.43
CA ASN A 73 11.22 -6.78 18.06
C ASN A 73 11.45 -8.22 17.59
N GLY A 74 10.62 -8.72 16.66
CA GLY A 74 10.73 -10.09 16.17
C GLY A 74 10.47 -11.15 17.25
N VAL A 75 9.59 -10.88 18.24
CA VAL A 75 9.36 -11.78 19.38
C VAL A 75 7.97 -12.41 19.25
N ILE A 76 7.94 -13.75 19.21
CA ILE A 76 6.74 -14.56 19.26
C ILE A 76 6.59 -15.11 20.67
N LYS A 77 5.42 -14.90 21.29
CA LYS A 77 5.10 -15.43 22.60
C LYS A 77 4.09 -16.57 22.48
N LEU A 78 4.47 -17.74 22.94
CA LEU A 78 3.63 -18.91 22.97
C LEU A 78 2.65 -18.88 24.16
N ALA A 79 1.50 -19.53 24.01
CA ALA A 79 0.53 -19.68 25.09
C ALA A 79 1.03 -20.56 26.22
N ASP A 80 1.92 -21.52 25.93
CA ASP A 80 2.48 -22.50 26.84
C ASP A 80 4.01 -22.41 26.88
N ASN A 81 4.62 -22.73 28.01
CA ASN A 81 6.06 -22.82 28.24
C ASN A 81 6.56 -24.27 28.39
N SER A 82 5.72 -25.28 28.21
CA SER A 82 6.05 -26.69 28.37
C SER A 82 7.17 -27.18 27.45
N LYS A 83 7.38 -26.49 26.34
CA LYS A 83 8.39 -26.76 25.31
C LYS A 83 9.68 -25.94 25.43
N SER A 84 9.90 -25.29 26.57
CA SER A 84 11.11 -24.49 26.81
C SER A 84 12.39 -25.32 26.64
N GLY A 85 13.33 -24.81 25.86
CA GLY A 85 14.60 -25.49 25.52
C GLY A 85 14.49 -26.41 24.29
N GLU A 86 13.30 -26.61 23.72
CA GLU A 86 13.13 -27.34 22.47
C GLU A 86 13.37 -26.43 21.26
N ILE A 87 13.62 -27.04 20.11
CA ILE A 87 13.74 -26.34 18.82
C ILE A 87 12.39 -26.35 18.12
N ALA A 88 11.88 -25.17 17.84
CA ALA A 88 10.71 -24.98 17.00
C ALA A 88 11.11 -24.69 15.56
N THR A 89 10.22 -25.05 14.63
CA THR A 89 10.29 -24.65 13.23
C THR A 89 9.34 -23.48 13.03
N VAL A 90 9.85 -22.35 12.52
CA VAL A 90 9.09 -21.11 12.36
C VAL A 90 9.06 -20.69 10.89
N SER A 91 7.89 -20.24 10.43
CA SER A 91 7.72 -19.66 9.09
C SER A 91 7.04 -18.31 9.23
N TYR A 92 7.58 -17.27 8.60
CA TYR A 92 7.08 -15.90 8.66
C TYR A 92 7.62 -15.05 7.51
N SER A 93 7.01 -13.90 7.29
CA SER A 93 7.56 -12.84 6.44
C SER A 93 8.17 -11.73 7.31
N TYR A 94 9.19 -11.07 6.82
CA TYR A 94 9.81 -9.95 7.54
C TYR A 94 10.28 -8.83 6.60
N SER A 95 10.45 -7.65 7.17
CA SER A 95 11.02 -6.49 6.51
C SER A 95 11.98 -5.77 7.47
N ASN A 96 12.96 -5.09 6.91
CA ASN A 96 13.83 -4.19 7.68
C ASN A 96 13.22 -2.78 7.81
N ILE A 97 12.01 -2.56 7.27
CA ILE A 97 11.34 -1.27 7.22
C ILE A 97 10.19 -1.24 8.21
N ARG A 98 10.19 -0.23 9.08
CA ARG A 98 9.10 -0.04 10.07
C ARG A 98 7.79 0.31 9.38
N GLN A 99 6.72 -0.32 9.80
CA GLN A 99 5.36 -0.08 9.30
C GLN A 99 4.98 1.41 9.37
N ALA A 100 5.27 2.08 10.49
CA ALA A 100 4.98 3.50 10.68
C ALA A 100 5.63 4.41 9.62
N LEU A 101 6.80 4.03 9.09
CA LEU A 101 7.44 4.77 7.99
C LEU A 101 6.66 4.60 6.68
N VAL A 102 6.23 3.37 6.38
CA VAL A 102 5.45 3.10 5.17
C VAL A 102 4.09 3.80 5.22
N GLU A 103 3.41 3.76 6.37
CA GLU A 103 2.15 4.49 6.60
C GLU A 103 2.31 6.00 6.39
N LYS A 104 3.42 6.58 6.90
CA LYS A 104 3.73 8.00 6.69
C LYS A 104 3.90 8.32 5.21
N ILE A 105 4.67 7.53 4.48
CA ILE A 105 4.89 7.73 3.04
C ILE A 105 3.58 7.55 2.26
N ARG A 106 2.77 6.56 2.60
CA ARG A 106 1.42 6.35 2.04
C ARG A 106 0.54 7.60 2.24
N GLY A 107 0.52 8.16 3.44
CA GLY A 107 -0.20 9.39 3.75
C GLY A 107 0.27 10.60 2.94
N GLU A 108 1.58 10.77 2.77
CA GLU A 108 2.17 11.82 1.94
C GLU A 108 1.73 11.69 0.47
N VAL A 109 1.78 10.46 -0.08
CA VAL A 109 1.34 10.17 -1.45
C VAL A 109 -0.14 10.45 -1.65
N LEU A 110 -0.98 10.00 -0.73
CA LEU A 110 -2.42 10.28 -0.78
C LEU A 110 -2.73 11.77 -0.73
N ALA A 111 -1.98 12.54 0.06
CA ALA A 111 -2.12 14.00 0.10
C ALA A 111 -1.73 14.66 -1.24
N GLU A 112 -0.70 14.16 -1.92
CA GLU A 112 -0.32 14.64 -3.25
C GLU A 112 -1.38 14.31 -4.30
N ILE A 113 -1.92 13.10 -4.31
CA ILE A 113 -2.99 12.68 -5.22
C ILE A 113 -4.26 13.53 -5.01
N ARG A 114 -4.64 13.78 -3.77
CA ARG A 114 -5.82 14.62 -3.43
C ARG A 114 -5.66 16.09 -3.81
N LYS A 115 -4.43 16.58 -3.96
CA LYS A 115 -4.17 17.92 -4.51
C LYS A 115 -4.28 17.95 -6.03
N ALA A 116 -4.02 16.83 -6.68
CA ALA A 116 -3.97 16.71 -8.13
C ALA A 116 -5.31 16.34 -8.75
N LEU A 117 -6.14 15.55 -8.07
CA LEU A 117 -7.39 14.98 -8.58
C LEU A 117 -8.58 15.40 -7.72
N SER A 118 -9.75 15.57 -8.34
CA SER A 118 -11.00 15.78 -7.62
C SER A 118 -11.44 14.53 -6.85
N VAL A 119 -12.27 14.72 -5.83
CA VAL A 119 -12.84 13.60 -5.04
C VAL A 119 -13.62 12.64 -5.92
N SER A 120 -14.40 13.17 -6.88
CA SER A 120 -15.18 12.34 -7.81
C SER A 120 -14.30 11.48 -8.71
N THR A 121 -13.20 12.01 -9.22
CA THR A 121 -12.23 11.28 -10.05
C THR A 121 -11.56 10.15 -9.25
N ILE A 122 -11.18 10.44 -8.00
CA ILE A 122 -10.60 9.44 -7.08
C ILE A 122 -11.59 8.30 -6.81
N GLU A 123 -12.86 8.61 -6.56
CA GLU A 123 -13.88 7.60 -6.27
C GLU A 123 -14.24 6.74 -7.50
N GLN A 124 -14.34 7.35 -8.68
CA GLN A 124 -14.62 6.65 -9.93
C GLN A 124 -13.48 5.75 -10.40
N ASN A 125 -12.23 6.06 -10.02
CA ASN A 125 -11.03 5.34 -10.45
C ASN A 125 -10.28 4.70 -9.27
N ARG A 126 -11.01 4.20 -8.28
CA ARG A 126 -10.45 3.74 -7.00
C ARG A 126 -9.34 2.71 -7.15
N ASP A 127 -9.50 1.74 -8.04
CA ASP A 127 -8.51 0.68 -8.26
C ASP A 127 -7.22 1.23 -8.91
N ILE A 128 -7.37 2.17 -9.85
CA ILE A 128 -6.23 2.84 -10.49
C ILE A 128 -5.51 3.71 -9.46
N VAL A 129 -6.25 4.45 -8.64
CA VAL A 129 -5.68 5.27 -7.56
C VAL A 129 -4.98 4.39 -6.53
N GLY A 130 -5.53 3.22 -6.18
CA GLY A 130 -4.86 2.24 -5.33
C GLY A 130 -3.52 1.80 -5.92
N TYR A 131 -3.51 1.40 -7.18
CA TYR A 131 -2.28 1.06 -7.90
C TYR A 131 -1.27 2.22 -7.90
N ILE A 132 -1.69 3.46 -8.18
CA ILE A 132 -0.83 4.66 -8.13
C ILE A 132 -0.25 4.85 -6.73
N VAL A 133 -1.05 4.73 -5.67
CA VAL A 133 -0.58 4.83 -4.28
C VAL A 133 0.51 3.81 -4.01
N ARG A 134 0.31 2.56 -4.41
CA ARG A 134 1.26 1.47 -4.21
C ARG A 134 2.60 1.75 -4.88
N ILE A 135 2.62 2.00 -6.19
CA ILE A 135 3.88 2.22 -6.93
C ILE A 135 4.58 3.51 -6.50
N TYR A 136 3.81 4.58 -6.20
CA TYR A 136 4.38 5.85 -5.79
C TYR A 136 5.00 5.76 -4.39
N ALA A 137 4.30 5.14 -3.44
CA ALA A 137 4.82 4.94 -2.09
C ALA A 137 6.04 4.01 -2.10
N ALA A 138 6.00 2.90 -2.85
CA ALA A 138 7.15 2.01 -3.04
C ALA A 138 8.35 2.76 -3.65
N GLY A 139 8.12 3.58 -4.66
CA GLY A 139 9.16 4.41 -5.27
C GLY A 139 9.80 5.39 -4.29
N LYS A 140 9.00 6.12 -3.52
CA LYS A 140 9.51 7.05 -2.48
C LYS A 140 10.27 6.32 -1.39
N LEU A 141 9.80 5.13 -0.99
CA LEU A 141 10.47 4.30 0.00
C LEU A 141 11.87 3.88 -0.49
N LEU A 142 11.97 3.35 -1.71
CA LEU A 142 13.24 2.94 -2.31
C LEU A 142 14.23 4.10 -2.45
N VAL A 143 13.77 5.26 -2.92
CA VAL A 143 14.63 6.45 -3.03
C VAL A 143 15.11 6.91 -1.64
N ARG A 144 14.26 6.86 -0.62
CA ARG A 144 14.61 7.27 0.73
C ARG A 144 15.62 6.34 1.38
N GLU A 145 15.42 5.02 1.26
CA GLU A 145 16.26 4.03 1.95
C GLU A 145 17.58 3.76 1.21
N TYR A 146 17.58 3.87 -0.10
CA TYR A 146 18.72 3.47 -0.94
C TYR A 146 19.31 4.61 -1.80
N GLY A 147 18.66 5.78 -1.85
CA GLY A 147 19.04 6.88 -2.75
C GLY A 147 20.43 7.47 -2.52
N PHE A 148 20.99 7.28 -1.34
CA PHE A 148 22.33 7.77 -0.99
C PHE A 148 23.43 6.69 -1.06
N ASN A 149 23.09 5.45 -1.34
CA ASN A 149 24.04 4.36 -1.36
C ASN A 149 24.45 4.05 -2.82
N GLN A 150 25.66 4.42 -3.20
CA GLN A 150 26.19 4.21 -4.57
C GLN A 150 26.29 2.73 -4.96
N GLU A 151 26.42 1.82 -4.01
CA GLU A 151 26.50 0.38 -4.26
C GLU A 151 25.14 -0.22 -4.65
N ILE A 152 24.02 0.49 -4.37
CA ILE A 152 22.65 0.06 -4.64
C ILE A 152 22.00 0.98 -5.69
N ALA A 153 22.79 1.51 -6.61
CA ALA A 153 22.34 2.47 -7.62
C ALA A 153 21.14 1.98 -8.46
N ASP A 154 21.02 0.68 -8.69
CA ASP A 154 19.91 0.13 -9.49
C ASP A 154 18.59 0.13 -8.75
N THR A 155 18.57 -0.16 -7.45
CA THR A 155 17.36 -0.08 -6.60
C THR A 155 16.84 1.35 -6.49
N SER A 156 17.73 2.31 -6.36
CA SER A 156 17.39 3.74 -6.36
C SER A 156 16.81 4.17 -7.70
N LYS A 157 17.37 3.72 -8.83
CA LYS A 157 16.84 3.98 -10.17
C LYS A 157 15.44 3.40 -10.35
N ASP A 158 15.17 2.20 -9.85
CA ASP A 158 13.82 1.62 -9.86
C ASP A 158 12.84 2.47 -9.05
N GLY A 159 13.26 2.99 -7.90
CA GLY A 159 12.47 3.93 -7.11
C GLY A 159 12.07 5.19 -7.89
N TYR A 160 13.00 5.82 -8.57
CA TYR A 160 12.70 6.98 -9.42
C TYR A 160 11.77 6.64 -10.58
N ARG A 161 11.99 5.49 -11.25
CA ARG A 161 11.12 5.02 -12.32
C ARG A 161 9.67 4.79 -11.85
N LYS A 162 9.48 4.21 -10.66
CA LYS A 162 8.16 4.02 -10.06
C LYS A 162 7.49 5.37 -9.76
N ILE A 163 8.24 6.36 -9.28
CA ILE A 163 7.74 7.73 -9.05
C ILE A 163 7.30 8.39 -10.36
N GLU A 164 8.11 8.28 -11.42
CA GLU A 164 7.78 8.84 -12.73
C GLU A 164 6.53 8.18 -13.32
N LEU A 165 6.41 6.85 -13.22
CA LEU A 165 5.24 6.12 -13.67
C LEU A 165 3.99 6.57 -12.92
N ALA A 166 4.04 6.66 -11.59
CA ALA A 166 2.92 7.12 -10.79
C ALA A 166 2.46 8.55 -11.18
N LYS A 167 3.41 9.45 -11.41
CA LYS A 167 3.10 10.83 -11.85
C LYS A 167 2.48 10.87 -13.24
N ALA A 168 2.93 10.01 -14.15
CA ALA A 168 2.33 9.89 -15.48
C ALA A 168 0.88 9.42 -15.41
N GLU A 169 0.57 8.43 -14.55
CA GLU A 169 -0.79 7.94 -14.34
C GLU A 169 -1.70 9.02 -13.69
N ILE A 170 -1.19 9.78 -12.72
CA ILE A 170 -1.93 10.92 -12.15
C ILE A 170 -2.26 11.94 -13.23
N LYS A 171 -1.29 12.27 -14.09
CA LYS A 171 -1.48 13.22 -15.18
C LYS A 171 -2.53 12.73 -16.19
N ALA A 172 -2.50 11.45 -16.54
CA ALA A 172 -3.51 10.87 -17.43
C ALA A 172 -4.94 10.97 -16.83
N LEU A 173 -5.09 10.76 -15.52
CA LEU A 173 -6.37 10.96 -14.85
C LEU A 173 -6.81 12.43 -14.82
N GLN A 174 -5.88 13.39 -14.69
CA GLN A 174 -6.20 14.82 -14.79
C GLN A 174 -6.67 15.22 -16.18
N GLU A 175 -5.97 14.76 -17.22
CA GLU A 175 -6.34 15.03 -18.61
C GLU A 175 -7.75 14.49 -18.93
N ASN A 176 -8.07 13.27 -18.50
CA ASN A 176 -9.41 12.69 -18.65
C ASN A 176 -10.49 13.47 -17.86
N GLU A 177 -10.16 14.05 -16.71
CA GLU A 177 -11.06 14.90 -15.93
C GLU A 177 -11.36 16.21 -16.66
N GLU A 178 -10.32 16.84 -17.23
CA GLU A 178 -10.45 18.09 -17.99
C GLU A 178 -11.26 17.88 -19.30
N GLU A 179 -11.04 16.77 -20.01
CA GLU A 179 -11.81 16.44 -21.21
C GLU A 179 -13.29 16.29 -20.89
N LYS A 180 -13.65 15.51 -19.86
CA LYS A 180 -15.06 15.34 -19.43
C LYS A 180 -15.70 16.67 -19.00
N ARG A 181 -14.95 17.56 -18.37
CA ARG A 181 -15.42 18.86 -17.96
C ARG A 181 -15.72 19.74 -19.19
N THR A 182 -14.83 19.75 -20.17
CA THR A 182 -14.97 20.49 -21.41
C THR A 182 -16.17 19.99 -22.22
N GLU A 183 -16.36 18.66 -22.34
CA GLU A 183 -17.52 18.07 -22.98
C GLU A 183 -18.83 18.51 -22.30
N ASN A 184 -18.91 18.45 -20.98
CA ASN A 184 -20.10 18.86 -20.24
C ASN A 184 -20.38 20.37 -20.39
N GLU A 185 -19.36 21.22 -20.44
CA GLU A 185 -19.53 22.66 -20.70
C GLU A 185 -20.04 22.92 -22.11
N VAL A 186 -19.56 22.19 -23.11
CA VAL A 186 -20.05 22.30 -24.51
C VAL A 186 -21.53 21.88 -24.62
N TRP A 187 -21.93 20.79 -23.94
CA TRP A 187 -23.33 20.34 -23.93
C TRP A 187 -24.25 21.32 -23.20
N SER A 188 -23.82 21.93 -22.10
CA SER A 188 -24.60 22.92 -21.34
C SER A 188 -24.82 24.22 -22.08
N THR A 189 -23.83 24.69 -22.85
CA THR A 189 -23.96 25.89 -23.70
C THR A 189 -24.72 25.63 -24.99
N GLY A 190 -24.70 24.42 -25.54
CA GLY A 190 -25.45 24.02 -26.73
C GLY A 190 -26.97 23.96 -26.52
N ASP A 191 -27.43 23.58 -25.34
CA ASP A 191 -28.88 23.47 -25.03
C ASP A 191 -29.53 24.86 -24.82
N GLU A 192 -28.84 25.85 -24.27
CA GLU A 192 -29.38 27.20 -24.12
C GLU A 192 -29.62 27.89 -25.47
N ASP A 193 -28.74 27.69 -26.44
CA ASP A 193 -28.90 28.24 -27.81
C ASP A 193 -30.05 27.59 -28.61
N LEU A 194 -30.32 26.31 -28.40
CA LEU A 194 -31.41 25.61 -29.03
C LEU A 194 -32.79 26.06 -28.48
N PHE A 195 -32.91 26.25 -27.19
CA PHE A 195 -34.17 26.74 -26.57
C PHE A 195 -34.41 28.22 -26.85
N GLY A 196 -33.39 29.05 -26.98
CA GLY A 196 -33.49 30.45 -27.38
C GLY A 196 -34.06 30.62 -28.78
N LYS A 197 -33.61 29.83 -29.74
CA LYS A 197 -34.10 29.83 -31.14
C LYS A 197 -35.56 29.36 -31.28
N TYR A 198 -36.02 28.42 -30.47
CA TYR A 198 -37.41 27.96 -30.47
C TYR A 198 -38.39 28.95 -29.85
N ARG A 199 -37.98 29.77 -28.88
CA ARG A 199 -38.80 30.85 -28.29
C ARG A 199 -39.01 32.01 -29.25
N GLN A 200 -38.03 32.41 -30.05
CA GLN A 200 -38.17 33.50 -31.03
C GLN A 200 -39.12 33.16 -32.20
N ARG A 201 -39.12 31.91 -32.68
CA ARG A 201 -40.05 31.49 -33.77
C ARG A 201 -41.52 31.45 -33.37
N ARG A 202 -41.86 31.38 -32.08
CA ARG A 202 -43.24 31.32 -31.58
C ARG A 202 -43.88 32.70 -31.38
N ILE A 203 -43.13 33.76 -31.43
CA ILE A 203 -43.60 35.16 -31.26
C ILE A 203 -43.85 35.86 -32.59
N GLU A 204 -43.30 35.36 -33.69
CA GLU A 204 -43.51 35.91 -35.04
C GLU A 204 -44.71 35.35 -35.81
N ASP A 205 -45.38 34.34 -35.30
CA ASP A 205 -46.56 33.68 -35.95
C ASP A 205 -47.89 34.04 -35.25
N PHE A 206 -47.97 35.18 -34.51
CA PHE A 206 -49.24 35.70 -33.99
C PHE A 206 -49.42 37.18 -34.32
#